data_b8ef8f86a6412dc5ce86a030a2cbd9a5
#
_entry.id   b8ef8f86a6412dc5ce86a030a2cbd9a5
#
_cell.length_a   1.000
_cell.length_b   1.000
_cell.length_c   1.000
_cell.angle_alpha   90.00
_cell.angle_beta   90.00
_cell.angle_gamma   90.00
#
_symmetry.space_group_name_H-M   'P 1'
#
loop_
_entity.id
_entity.type
_entity.pdbx_description
1 polymer ?
#
loop_
_entity_poly.entity_id
_entity_poly.type
_entity_poly.pdbx_seq_one_letter_code
_entity_poly.pdbx_strand_id
1 'polypeptide(L)'
;MPANPFAPNSQAGKVAVVTGASSGIGRATVQQLTATGWNVYALARRAERLAILEAETGAHPVTCDVTDEAAVRAAAKNILAETGGRVNALVNIAGGAIGLDRVADGSPEDYLAMYRVNVLGILNTGRAFIPALRASGEGSILNLTSTAAEGGYEGGAGYNAAKFGARGLTEALRLEEADNNLRVIEIRPGMVHTEEFSLNR
;
A
#
# COMPACT_ATOMS: atom_id res chain seq x y z
N MET A 1 10.43 24.53 -19.99
CA MET A 1 10.26 23.05 -19.97
C MET A 1 9.64 22.69 -18.63
N PRO A 2 8.69 21.76 -18.56
CA PRO A 2 8.20 21.30 -17.26
C PRO A 2 9.34 20.68 -16.47
N ALA A 3 9.35 20.92 -15.13
CA ALA A 3 10.35 20.36 -14.24
C ALA A 3 10.33 18.81 -14.33
N ASN A 4 11.50 18.19 -14.28
CA ASN A 4 11.58 16.73 -14.23
C ASN A 4 11.06 16.26 -12.87
N PRO A 5 9.92 15.54 -12.80
CA PRO A 5 9.33 15.10 -11.53
C PRO A 5 10.16 14.03 -10.83
N PHE A 6 11.17 13.47 -11.50
CA PHE A 6 12.08 12.45 -10.96
C PHE A 6 13.46 13.01 -10.60
N ALA A 7 13.65 14.33 -10.70
CA ALA A 7 14.88 14.94 -10.24
C ALA A 7 15.02 14.84 -8.71
N PRO A 8 16.23 14.67 -8.16
CA PRO A 8 16.45 14.72 -6.72
C PRO A 8 15.78 15.97 -6.11
N ASN A 9 15.12 15.78 -4.96
CA ASN A 9 14.38 16.84 -4.24
C ASN A 9 13.24 17.52 -5.02
N SER A 10 12.79 16.97 -6.18
CA SER A 10 11.69 17.54 -6.97
C SER A 10 10.35 17.57 -6.21
N GLN A 11 10.20 16.75 -5.17
CA GLN A 11 9.00 16.62 -4.34
C GLN A 11 9.22 17.03 -2.89
N ALA A 12 10.22 17.90 -2.63
CA ALA A 12 10.55 18.33 -1.28
C ALA A 12 9.34 18.85 -0.50
N GLY A 13 9.18 18.37 0.72
CA GLY A 13 8.08 18.75 1.62
C GLY A 13 6.76 17.98 1.41
N LYS A 14 6.64 17.12 0.40
CA LYS A 14 5.49 16.23 0.26
C LYS A 14 5.62 15.00 1.15
N VAL A 15 4.50 14.57 1.71
CA VAL A 15 4.42 13.43 2.62
C VAL A 15 3.77 12.24 1.93
N ALA A 16 4.44 11.09 1.98
CA ALA A 16 3.91 9.81 1.52
C ALA A 16 3.83 8.78 2.65
N VAL A 17 2.76 8.01 2.66
CA VAL A 17 2.58 6.83 3.52
C VAL A 17 2.62 5.59 2.65
N VAL A 18 3.55 4.67 2.89
CA VAL A 18 3.75 3.45 2.10
C VAL A 18 3.55 2.23 2.97
N THR A 19 2.57 1.38 2.65
CA THR A 19 2.36 0.11 3.34
C THR A 19 3.12 -1.04 2.69
N GLY A 20 3.40 -2.11 3.44
CA GLY A 20 4.21 -3.23 2.93
C GLY A 20 5.68 -2.86 2.68
N ALA A 21 6.18 -1.84 3.37
CA ALA A 21 7.47 -1.21 3.13
C ALA A 21 8.70 -2.07 3.47
N SER A 22 8.53 -3.19 4.17
CA SER A 22 9.66 -3.98 4.68
C SER A 22 10.34 -4.90 3.66
N SER A 23 9.80 -5.04 2.44
CA SER A 23 10.35 -5.90 1.38
C SER A 23 9.83 -5.56 -0.02
N GLY A 24 10.44 -6.14 -1.04
CA GLY A 24 9.96 -6.17 -2.42
C GLY A 24 9.56 -4.80 -2.98
N ILE A 25 8.39 -4.72 -3.61
CA ILE A 25 7.88 -3.51 -4.26
C ILE A 25 7.75 -2.36 -3.25
N GLY A 26 7.29 -2.63 -2.02
CA GLY A 26 7.12 -1.60 -0.99
C GLY A 26 8.44 -0.95 -0.60
N ARG A 27 9.48 -1.75 -0.34
CA ARG A 27 10.82 -1.26 -0.02
C ARG A 27 11.40 -0.42 -1.17
N ALA A 28 11.32 -0.92 -2.40
CA ALA A 28 11.79 -0.22 -3.58
C ALA A 28 11.05 1.12 -3.80
N THR A 29 9.74 1.15 -3.50
CA THR A 29 8.93 2.36 -3.58
C THR A 29 9.40 3.40 -2.56
N VAL A 30 9.68 3.00 -1.31
CA VAL A 30 10.22 3.91 -0.29
C VAL A 30 11.57 4.48 -0.74
N GLN A 31 12.50 3.62 -1.20
CA GLN A 31 13.81 4.04 -1.70
C GLN A 31 13.68 5.09 -2.83
N GLN A 32 12.77 4.86 -3.78
CA GLN A 32 12.57 5.77 -4.89
C GLN A 32 11.92 7.09 -4.47
N LEU A 33 10.92 7.05 -3.58
CA LEU A 33 10.25 8.26 -3.12
C LEU A 33 11.20 9.14 -2.29
N THR A 34 11.96 8.57 -1.37
CA THR A 34 12.94 9.32 -0.58
C THR A 34 14.04 9.93 -1.45
N ALA A 35 14.53 9.21 -2.47
CA ALA A 35 15.50 9.73 -3.42
C ALA A 35 15.00 10.94 -4.23
N THR A 36 13.68 11.10 -4.37
CA THR A 36 13.06 12.26 -5.04
C THR A 36 12.61 13.36 -4.07
N GLY A 37 12.91 13.22 -2.77
CA GLY A 37 12.69 14.24 -1.76
C GLY A 37 11.38 14.15 -0.99
N TRP A 38 10.63 13.06 -1.15
CA TRP A 38 9.45 12.83 -0.32
C TRP A 38 9.85 12.54 1.14
N ASN A 39 9.06 13.06 2.06
CA ASN A 39 9.05 12.62 3.45
C ASN A 39 8.20 11.36 3.56
N VAL A 40 8.80 10.19 3.76
CA VAL A 40 8.13 8.89 3.63
C VAL A 40 7.95 8.21 4.98
N TYR A 41 6.71 7.88 5.32
CA TYR A 41 6.35 7.01 6.44
C TYR A 41 6.19 5.57 5.94
N ALA A 42 7.10 4.71 6.36
CA ALA A 42 7.21 3.32 5.92
C ALA A 42 6.50 2.37 6.89
N LEU A 43 5.33 1.85 6.51
CA LEU A 43 4.49 1.00 7.36
C LEU A 43 4.71 -0.48 7.04
N ALA A 44 5.04 -1.29 8.06
CA ALA A 44 5.09 -2.75 7.97
C ALA A 44 5.08 -3.38 9.36
N ARG A 45 4.95 -4.70 9.43
CA ARG A 45 4.96 -5.47 10.69
C ARG A 45 6.35 -5.72 11.26
N ARG A 46 7.39 -5.77 10.39
CA ARG A 46 8.76 -6.16 10.77
C ARG A 46 9.60 -4.94 11.09
N ALA A 47 9.68 -4.62 12.39
CA ALA A 47 10.37 -3.44 12.89
C ALA A 47 11.88 -3.44 12.52
N GLU A 48 12.54 -4.60 12.59
CA GLU A 48 13.97 -4.75 12.26
C GLU A 48 14.28 -4.40 10.80
N ARG A 49 13.39 -4.74 9.88
CA ARG A 49 13.55 -4.41 8.46
C ARG A 49 13.26 -2.94 8.18
N LEU A 50 12.32 -2.36 8.90
CA LEU A 50 12.03 -0.94 8.81
C LEU A 50 13.21 -0.10 9.34
N ALA A 51 13.88 -0.54 10.40
CA ALA A 51 15.07 0.14 10.92
C ALA A 51 16.24 0.11 9.91
N ILE A 52 16.43 -1.00 9.17
CA ILE A 52 17.39 -1.06 8.08
C ILE A 52 17.03 -0.07 6.97
N LEU A 53 15.76 -0.03 6.56
CA LEU A 53 15.28 0.87 5.52
C LEU A 53 15.42 2.34 5.93
N GLU A 54 15.15 2.68 7.20
CA GLU A 54 15.39 4.01 7.77
C GLU A 54 16.87 4.41 7.65
N ALA A 55 17.79 3.53 8.06
CA ALA A 55 19.22 3.80 7.95
C ALA A 55 19.70 4.01 6.50
N GLU A 56 19.09 3.32 5.54
CA GLU A 56 19.42 3.44 4.12
C GLU A 56 18.84 4.70 3.46
N THR A 57 17.66 5.16 3.90
CA THR A 57 16.85 6.11 3.13
C THR A 57 16.45 7.37 3.91
N GLY A 58 16.51 7.32 5.23
CA GLY A 58 15.94 8.37 6.10
C GLY A 58 14.39 8.33 6.18
N ALA A 59 13.74 7.28 5.68
CA ALA A 59 12.30 7.12 5.83
C ALA A 59 11.91 6.87 7.29
N HIS A 60 10.73 7.32 7.71
CA HIS A 60 10.22 7.15 9.07
C HIS A 60 9.60 5.75 9.24
N PRO A 61 10.16 4.89 10.11
CA PRO A 61 9.63 3.55 10.33
C PRO A 61 8.37 3.59 11.19
N VAL A 62 7.32 2.89 10.78
CA VAL A 62 6.07 2.73 11.54
C VAL A 62 5.70 1.26 11.60
N THR A 63 5.88 0.64 12.75
CA THR A 63 5.45 -0.75 12.94
C THR A 63 3.93 -0.81 13.04
N CYS A 64 3.30 -1.42 12.03
CA CYS A 64 1.84 -1.49 11.91
C CYS A 64 1.41 -2.71 11.10
N ASP A 65 0.40 -3.42 11.58
CA ASP A 65 -0.35 -4.40 10.78
C ASP A 65 -1.57 -3.71 10.18
N VAL A 66 -1.63 -3.65 8.86
CA VAL A 66 -2.76 -3.00 8.14
C VAL A 66 -4.09 -3.74 8.33
N THR A 67 -4.08 -4.98 8.80
CA THR A 67 -5.28 -5.76 9.09
C THR A 67 -5.90 -5.38 10.45
N ASP A 68 -5.14 -4.70 11.32
CA ASP A 68 -5.60 -4.16 12.60
C ASP A 68 -6.03 -2.69 12.43
N GLU A 69 -7.34 -2.46 12.39
CA GLU A 69 -7.90 -1.11 12.24
C GLU A 69 -7.46 -0.16 13.36
N ALA A 70 -7.36 -0.65 14.60
CA ALA A 70 -6.96 0.18 15.74
C ALA A 70 -5.49 0.60 15.63
N ALA A 71 -4.60 -0.32 15.22
CA ALA A 71 -3.20 -0.02 14.97
C ALA A 71 -3.02 0.99 13.83
N VAL A 72 -3.76 0.83 12.72
CA VAL A 72 -3.73 1.77 11.59
C VAL A 72 -4.18 3.16 12.03
N ARG A 73 -5.25 3.25 12.80
CA ARG A 73 -5.78 4.52 13.31
C ARG A 73 -4.81 5.22 14.26
N ALA A 74 -4.14 4.47 15.13
CA ALA A 74 -3.11 5.00 16.01
C ALA A 74 -1.88 5.49 15.22
N ALA A 75 -1.41 4.72 14.25
CA ALA A 75 -0.32 5.12 13.36
C ALA A 75 -0.66 6.40 12.58
N ALA A 76 -1.85 6.48 12.01
CA ALA A 76 -2.31 7.66 11.29
C ALA A 76 -2.36 8.90 12.20
N LYS A 77 -2.88 8.76 13.41
CA LYS A 77 -2.92 9.86 14.39
C LYS A 77 -1.51 10.44 14.66
N ASN A 78 -0.52 9.57 14.86
CA ASN A 78 0.85 9.99 15.12
C ASN A 78 1.46 10.68 13.88
N ILE A 79 1.34 10.06 12.70
CA ILE A 79 1.84 10.63 11.43
C ILE A 79 1.22 12.00 11.19
N LEU A 80 -0.08 12.16 11.35
CA LEU A 80 -0.76 13.43 11.13
C LEU A 80 -0.33 14.50 12.16
N ALA A 81 -0.04 14.12 13.39
CA ALA A 81 0.50 15.04 14.39
C ALA A 81 1.90 15.54 13.99
N GLU A 82 2.78 14.65 13.54
CA GLU A 82 4.15 14.99 13.11
C GLU A 82 4.18 15.82 11.82
N THR A 83 3.25 15.58 10.90
CA THR A 83 3.20 16.24 9.60
C THR A 83 2.34 17.52 9.57
N GLY A 84 1.78 17.90 10.72
CA GLY A 84 0.83 19.03 10.78
C GLY A 84 -0.45 18.76 9.98
N GLY A 85 -0.91 17.52 9.95
CA GLY A 85 -2.12 17.07 9.25
C GLY A 85 -1.93 16.81 7.75
N ARG A 86 -0.71 16.89 7.22
CA ARG A 86 -0.46 16.78 5.76
C ARG A 86 -0.07 15.37 5.36
N VAL A 87 -0.79 14.81 4.38
CA VAL A 87 -0.41 13.62 3.61
C VAL A 87 -0.79 13.87 2.16
N ASN A 88 0.16 13.70 1.24
CA ASN A 88 -0.05 13.93 -0.20
C ASN A 88 -0.21 12.62 -0.97
N ALA A 89 0.35 11.51 -0.46
CA ALA A 89 0.22 10.21 -1.10
C ALA A 89 0.03 9.09 -0.08
N LEU A 90 -0.93 8.19 -0.35
CA LEU A 90 -1.08 6.89 0.30
C LEU A 90 -0.79 5.79 -0.73
N VAL A 91 0.20 4.95 -0.46
CA VAL A 91 0.63 3.88 -1.37
C VAL A 91 0.40 2.55 -0.69
N ASN A 92 -0.68 1.88 -1.04
CA ASN A 92 -1.10 0.59 -0.50
C ASN A 92 -0.45 -0.55 -1.28
N ILE A 93 0.65 -1.08 -0.73
CA ILE A 93 1.39 -2.20 -1.31
C ILE A 93 1.28 -3.45 -0.42
N ALA A 94 0.98 -3.28 0.87
CA ALA A 94 0.79 -4.42 1.77
C ALA A 94 -0.21 -5.42 1.17
N GLY A 95 0.22 -6.67 1.07
CA GLY A 95 -0.56 -7.74 0.48
C GLY A 95 0.25 -9.03 0.48
N GLY A 96 -0.37 -10.11 0.06
CA GLY A 96 0.30 -11.40 -0.04
C GLY A 96 -0.63 -12.48 -0.58
N ALA A 97 -0.02 -13.62 -0.89
CA ALA A 97 -0.71 -14.83 -1.31
C ALA A 97 -0.29 -15.98 -0.41
N ILE A 98 -1.22 -16.90 -0.13
CA ILE A 98 -0.99 -18.10 0.68
C ILE A 98 -1.44 -19.30 -0.15
N GLY A 99 -0.58 -20.32 -0.22
CA GLY A 99 -0.88 -21.58 -0.88
C GLY A 99 -1.11 -21.50 -2.39
N LEU A 100 -1.31 -22.66 -2.99
CA LEU A 100 -1.71 -22.88 -4.40
C LEU A 100 -2.76 -24.00 -4.46
N ASP A 101 -3.60 -24.12 -3.43
CA ASP A 101 -4.57 -25.18 -3.33
C ASP A 101 -5.71 -24.99 -4.34
N ARG A 102 -6.22 -26.10 -4.84
CA ARG A 102 -7.45 -26.10 -5.63
C ARG A 102 -8.62 -25.71 -4.74
N VAL A 103 -9.69 -25.20 -5.34
CA VAL A 103 -10.90 -24.79 -4.60
C VAL A 103 -11.43 -25.92 -3.71
N ALA A 104 -11.32 -27.17 -4.16
CA ALA A 104 -11.78 -28.33 -3.40
C ALA A 104 -11.02 -28.55 -2.09
N ASP A 105 -9.77 -28.12 -2.01
CA ASP A 105 -8.85 -28.37 -0.89
C ASP A 105 -8.47 -27.07 -0.15
N GLY A 106 -9.00 -25.92 -0.60
CA GLY A 106 -8.64 -24.61 -0.09
C GLY A 106 -9.16 -24.35 1.33
N SER A 107 -8.31 -23.75 2.17
CA SER A 107 -8.63 -23.36 3.54
C SER A 107 -9.42 -22.04 3.58
N PRO A 108 -10.64 -22.00 4.14
CA PRO A 108 -11.36 -20.73 4.36
C PRO A 108 -10.56 -19.71 5.16
N GLU A 109 -9.73 -20.17 6.11
CA GLU A 109 -8.88 -19.32 6.95
C GLU A 109 -7.83 -18.60 6.11
N ASP A 110 -7.20 -19.29 5.14
CA ASP A 110 -6.21 -18.70 4.23
C ASP A 110 -6.87 -17.69 3.28
N TYR A 111 -8.07 -18.00 2.78
CA TYR A 111 -8.86 -17.06 1.97
C TYR A 111 -9.20 -15.79 2.76
N LEU A 112 -9.63 -15.93 4.01
CA LEU A 112 -9.91 -14.80 4.88
C LEU A 112 -8.65 -14.00 5.22
N ALA A 113 -7.51 -14.67 5.45
CA ALA A 113 -6.24 -13.99 5.70
C ALA A 113 -5.80 -13.18 4.47
N MET A 114 -5.88 -13.74 3.28
CA MET A 114 -5.60 -13.03 2.04
C MET A 114 -6.57 -11.86 1.83
N TYR A 115 -7.86 -12.03 2.09
CA TYR A 115 -8.84 -10.95 1.99
C TYR A 115 -8.55 -9.83 2.99
N ARG A 116 -8.23 -10.17 4.24
CA ARG A 116 -7.89 -9.18 5.27
C ARG A 116 -6.74 -8.29 4.86
N VAL A 117 -5.62 -8.86 4.41
CA VAL A 117 -4.44 -8.06 4.07
C VAL A 117 -4.61 -7.30 2.75
N ASN A 118 -5.19 -7.92 1.71
CA ASN A 118 -5.27 -7.34 0.37
C ASN A 118 -6.45 -6.36 0.20
N VAL A 119 -7.54 -6.53 0.96
CA VAL A 119 -8.77 -5.72 0.82
C VAL A 119 -9.00 -4.86 2.06
N LEU A 120 -9.13 -5.48 3.25
CA LEU A 120 -9.40 -4.70 4.47
C LEU A 120 -8.22 -3.82 4.86
N GLY A 121 -6.98 -4.21 4.55
CA GLY A 121 -5.81 -3.36 4.73
C GLY A 121 -5.92 -2.04 3.94
N ILE A 122 -6.37 -2.09 2.68
CA ILE A 122 -6.64 -0.90 1.86
C ILE A 122 -7.79 -0.07 2.45
N LEU A 123 -8.85 -0.72 2.91
CA LEU A 123 -9.98 -0.03 3.55
C LEU A 123 -9.54 0.69 4.82
N ASN A 124 -8.80 0.04 5.70
CA ASN A 124 -8.36 0.60 6.98
C ASN A 124 -7.46 1.83 6.78
N THR A 125 -6.47 1.72 5.89
CA THR A 125 -5.57 2.83 5.56
C THR A 125 -6.30 3.96 4.83
N GLY A 126 -7.20 3.64 3.90
CA GLY A 126 -8.05 4.62 3.23
C GLY A 126 -8.87 5.43 4.23
N ARG A 127 -9.62 4.75 5.12
CA ARG A 127 -10.42 5.42 6.17
C ARG A 127 -9.59 6.34 7.07
N ALA A 128 -8.34 5.97 7.33
CA ALA A 128 -7.47 6.74 8.22
C ALA A 128 -6.87 7.98 7.54
N PHE A 129 -6.55 7.93 6.23
CA PHE A 129 -5.79 8.98 5.55
C PHE A 129 -6.57 9.80 4.53
N ILE A 130 -7.73 9.35 4.03
CA ILE A 130 -8.55 10.10 3.04
C ILE A 130 -8.85 11.53 3.49
N PRO A 131 -9.23 11.82 4.74
CA PRO A 131 -9.47 13.20 5.16
C PRO A 131 -8.26 14.12 4.96
N ALA A 132 -7.06 13.65 5.32
CA ALA A 132 -5.83 14.42 5.15
C ALA A 132 -5.43 14.56 3.66
N LEU A 133 -5.62 13.50 2.87
CA LEU A 133 -5.37 13.52 1.43
C LEU A 133 -6.28 14.53 0.72
N ARG A 134 -7.57 14.57 1.06
CA ARG A 134 -8.49 15.59 0.54
C ARG A 134 -8.05 17.00 0.94
N ALA A 135 -7.69 17.20 2.20
CA ALA A 135 -7.24 18.48 2.72
C ALA A 135 -5.94 18.97 2.06
N SER A 136 -5.10 18.09 1.51
CA SER A 136 -3.88 18.48 0.81
C SER A 136 -4.14 19.20 -0.54
N GLY A 137 -5.32 19.06 -1.13
CA GLY A 137 -5.69 19.62 -2.44
C GLY A 137 -5.04 18.94 -3.65
N GLU A 138 -4.07 18.05 -3.44
CA GLU A 138 -3.34 17.32 -4.50
C GLU A 138 -3.14 15.82 -4.14
N GLY A 139 -3.99 15.30 -3.25
CA GLY A 139 -3.88 13.95 -2.71
C GLY A 139 -3.93 12.86 -3.77
N SER A 140 -3.19 11.79 -3.54
CA SER A 140 -3.23 10.60 -4.39
C SER A 140 -3.27 9.33 -3.54
N ILE A 141 -4.10 8.37 -3.95
CA ILE A 141 -4.10 7.01 -3.42
C ILE A 141 -3.65 6.08 -4.54
N LEU A 142 -2.67 5.26 -4.27
CA LEU A 142 -2.22 4.20 -5.16
C LEU A 142 -2.48 2.85 -4.49
N ASN A 143 -3.27 2.00 -5.12
CA ASN A 143 -3.53 0.63 -4.68
C ASN A 143 -2.85 -0.36 -5.60
N LEU A 144 -2.00 -1.23 -5.03
CA LEU A 144 -1.34 -2.31 -5.75
C LEU A 144 -2.25 -3.53 -5.79
N THR A 145 -2.90 -3.74 -6.93
CA THR A 145 -3.66 -4.96 -7.19
C THR A 145 -2.78 -6.03 -7.82
N SER A 146 -3.15 -6.60 -8.94
CA SER A 146 -2.40 -7.60 -9.70
C SER A 146 -3.11 -7.90 -11.01
N THR A 147 -2.42 -8.47 -12.00
CA THR A 147 -3.06 -9.15 -13.13
C THR A 147 -3.97 -10.30 -12.67
N ALA A 148 -3.76 -10.86 -11.47
CA ALA A 148 -4.66 -11.78 -10.80
C ALA A 148 -6.07 -11.20 -10.48
N ALA A 149 -6.26 -9.89 -10.66
CA ALA A 149 -7.57 -9.22 -10.61
C ALA A 149 -8.26 -9.10 -11.98
N GLU A 150 -7.69 -9.69 -13.02
CA GLU A 150 -8.24 -9.69 -14.39
C GLU A 150 -8.71 -11.06 -14.83
N GLY A 151 -8.07 -12.12 -14.33
CA GLY A 151 -8.43 -13.49 -14.65
C GLY A 151 -7.97 -14.47 -13.57
N GLY A 152 -8.70 -15.58 -13.44
CA GLY A 152 -8.34 -16.67 -12.55
C GLY A 152 -7.25 -17.56 -13.14
N TYR A 153 -6.47 -18.20 -12.27
CA TYR A 153 -5.53 -19.26 -12.63
C TYR A 153 -5.63 -20.42 -11.65
N GLU A 154 -5.25 -21.61 -12.09
CA GLU A 154 -5.32 -22.82 -11.29
C GLU A 154 -4.48 -22.69 -10.01
N GLY A 155 -5.04 -23.05 -8.85
CA GLY A 155 -4.43 -22.90 -7.53
C GLY A 155 -4.40 -21.45 -7.01
N GLY A 156 -4.92 -20.49 -7.76
CA GLY A 156 -4.88 -19.08 -7.36
C GLY A 156 -6.17 -18.54 -6.75
N ALA A 157 -7.20 -19.37 -6.53
CA ALA A 157 -8.56 -18.93 -6.24
C ALA A 157 -8.66 -17.94 -5.08
N GLY A 158 -7.99 -18.19 -3.94
CA GLY A 158 -8.02 -17.30 -2.78
C GLY A 158 -7.36 -15.95 -3.08
N TYR A 159 -6.21 -15.96 -3.75
CA TYR A 159 -5.52 -14.74 -4.13
C TYR A 159 -6.27 -13.95 -5.21
N ASN A 160 -6.81 -14.66 -6.24
CA ASN A 160 -7.68 -14.03 -7.24
C ASN A 160 -8.86 -13.33 -6.56
N ALA A 161 -9.61 -14.04 -5.70
CA ALA A 161 -10.75 -13.46 -5.00
C ALA A 161 -10.37 -12.18 -4.22
N ALA A 162 -9.24 -12.22 -3.49
CA ALA A 162 -8.76 -11.06 -2.75
C ALA A 162 -8.37 -9.89 -3.69
N LYS A 163 -7.68 -10.16 -4.80
CA LYS A 163 -7.25 -9.11 -5.75
C LYS A 163 -8.41 -8.56 -6.58
N PHE A 164 -9.40 -9.37 -6.97
CA PHE A 164 -10.66 -8.87 -7.53
C PHE A 164 -11.41 -7.98 -6.51
N GLY A 165 -11.44 -8.36 -5.22
CA GLY A 165 -12.01 -7.53 -4.16
C GLY A 165 -11.27 -6.19 -4.01
N ALA A 166 -9.94 -6.19 -4.02
CA ALA A 166 -9.13 -4.98 -3.96
C ALA A 166 -9.36 -4.07 -5.18
N ARG A 167 -9.51 -4.64 -6.38
CA ARG A 167 -9.87 -3.91 -7.60
C ARG A 167 -11.25 -3.28 -7.47
N GLY A 168 -12.28 -4.04 -7.09
CA GLY A 168 -13.63 -3.51 -6.93
C GLY A 168 -13.69 -2.37 -5.91
N LEU A 169 -13.01 -2.51 -4.77
CA LEU A 169 -12.87 -1.44 -3.79
C LEU A 169 -12.18 -0.21 -4.38
N THR A 170 -11.13 -0.39 -5.19
CA THR A 170 -10.40 0.72 -5.82
C THR A 170 -11.25 1.45 -6.85
N GLU A 171 -12.03 0.73 -7.64
CA GLU A 171 -12.96 1.31 -8.63
C GLU A 171 -14.06 2.11 -7.94
N ALA A 172 -14.66 1.59 -6.87
CA ALA A 172 -15.65 2.32 -6.07
C ALA A 172 -15.06 3.60 -5.46
N LEU A 173 -13.88 3.48 -4.82
CA LEU A 173 -13.19 4.63 -4.24
C LEU A 173 -12.88 5.72 -5.28
N ARG A 174 -12.52 5.34 -6.51
CA ARG A 174 -12.26 6.30 -7.58
C ARG A 174 -13.52 7.12 -7.94
N LEU A 175 -14.69 6.48 -7.93
CA LEU A 175 -15.96 7.15 -8.17
C LEU A 175 -16.35 8.07 -7.00
N GLU A 176 -16.19 7.57 -5.76
CA GLU A 176 -16.52 8.34 -4.54
C GLU A 176 -15.64 9.58 -4.36
N GLU A 177 -14.41 9.54 -4.85
CA GLU A 177 -13.44 10.61 -4.65
C GLU A 177 -13.29 11.56 -5.86
N ALA A 178 -14.02 11.34 -6.94
CA ALA A 178 -13.93 12.14 -8.16
C ALA A 178 -14.16 13.63 -7.90
N ASP A 179 -15.17 13.97 -7.10
CA ASP A 179 -15.51 15.36 -6.76
C ASP A 179 -14.65 15.96 -5.65
N ASN A 180 -13.84 15.14 -4.97
CA ASN A 180 -12.95 15.57 -3.89
C ASN A 180 -11.53 15.92 -4.35
N ASN A 181 -11.29 15.97 -5.66
CA ASN A 181 -9.97 16.21 -6.26
C ASN A 181 -8.88 15.25 -5.77
N LEU A 182 -9.28 14.03 -5.39
CA LEU A 182 -8.39 12.97 -4.92
C LEU A 182 -8.14 11.97 -6.06
N ARG A 183 -6.87 11.80 -6.41
CA ARG A 183 -6.47 10.91 -7.49
C ARG A 183 -6.37 9.47 -6.99
N VAL A 184 -7.18 8.57 -7.53
CA VAL A 184 -7.15 7.14 -7.18
C VAL A 184 -6.56 6.35 -8.34
N ILE A 185 -5.41 5.74 -8.10
CA ILE A 185 -4.58 5.03 -9.06
C ILE A 185 -4.58 3.54 -8.70
N GLU A 186 -4.76 2.69 -9.69
CA GLU A 186 -4.56 1.25 -9.59
C GLU A 186 -3.32 0.85 -10.40
N ILE A 187 -2.41 0.08 -9.79
CA ILE A 187 -1.32 -0.58 -10.49
C ILE A 187 -1.53 -2.09 -10.43
N ARG A 188 -1.50 -2.75 -11.58
CA ARG A 188 -1.68 -4.20 -11.75
C ARG A 188 -0.38 -4.84 -12.24
N PRO A 189 0.57 -5.13 -11.34
CA PRO A 189 1.77 -5.82 -11.77
C PRO A 189 1.47 -7.25 -12.21
N GLY A 190 2.21 -7.70 -13.20
CA GLY A 190 2.34 -9.12 -13.53
C GLY A 190 3.29 -9.82 -12.56
N MET A 191 4.09 -10.77 -13.08
CA MET A 191 5.12 -11.42 -12.28
C MET A 191 6.28 -10.45 -12.05
N VAL A 192 6.48 -10.06 -10.78
CA VAL A 192 7.61 -9.25 -10.32
C VAL A 192 8.48 -10.12 -9.44
N HIS A 193 9.75 -10.28 -9.80
CA HIS A 193 10.69 -11.00 -8.95
C HIS A 193 10.98 -10.18 -7.69
N THR A 194 10.60 -10.70 -6.53
CA THR A 194 10.85 -10.13 -5.21
C THR A 194 11.35 -11.21 -4.26
N GLU A 195 11.99 -10.79 -3.18
CA GLU A 195 12.64 -11.71 -2.23
C GLU A 195 11.66 -12.67 -1.55
N GLU A 196 10.37 -12.35 -1.43
CA GLU A 196 9.48 -13.05 -0.50
C GLU A 196 8.10 -13.45 -1.04
N PHE A 197 7.64 -12.90 -2.15
CA PHE A 197 6.26 -13.14 -2.62
C PHE A 197 5.93 -14.62 -2.85
N SER A 198 6.92 -15.41 -3.26
CA SER A 198 6.76 -16.85 -3.55
C SER A 198 7.10 -17.78 -2.38
N LEU A 199 7.54 -17.25 -1.23
CA LEU A 199 7.97 -18.11 -0.11
C LEU A 199 6.84 -18.87 0.58
N ASN A 200 5.60 -18.39 0.46
CA ASN A 200 4.42 -18.99 1.09
C ASN A 200 3.47 -19.64 0.06
N ARG A 201 3.98 -19.96 -1.12
CA ARG A 201 3.19 -20.53 -2.23
C ARG A 201 3.72 -21.89 -2.63
#